data_db26d69bc59a566a25b7ef8c6d541146
#
_entry.id   db26d69bc59a566a25b7ef8c6d541146
#
_cell.length_a   1.000
_cell.length_b   1.000
_cell.length_c   1.000
_cell.angle_alpha   90.00
_cell.angle_beta   90.00
_cell.angle_gamma   90.00
#
_symmetry.space_group_name_H-M   'P 1'
#
loop_
_entity.id
_entity.type
_entity.pdbx_description
1 polymer ?
#
loop_
_entity_poly.entity_id
_entity_poly.type
_entity_poly.pdbx_seq_one_letter_code
_entity_poly.pdbx_strand_id
1 'polypeptide(L)'
;MDIHATYGLRRVINACGKMTKLSGAIVLPEIADTVRESLDHFFELDALQAAAGEVIVRATGAESGCVTACTSSGITLSVAA
;
A
#
# COMPACT_ATOMS: atom_id res chain seq x y z
N MET A 1 -20.62 3.26 10.31
CA MET A 1 -20.65 4.58 9.65
C MET A 1 -20.69 4.40 8.14
N ASP A 2 -21.61 5.05 7.49
CA ASP A 2 -21.64 5.05 6.02
C ASP A 2 -20.85 6.27 5.51
N ILE A 3 -19.65 6.01 5.04
CA ILE A 3 -18.75 7.07 4.58
C ILE A 3 -19.31 7.80 3.35
N HIS A 4 -20.08 7.11 2.50
CA HIS A 4 -20.69 7.75 1.34
C HIS A 4 -21.72 8.79 1.76
N ALA A 5 -22.60 8.42 2.70
CA ALA A 5 -23.59 9.34 3.22
C ALA A 5 -22.95 10.51 3.98
N THR A 6 -21.92 10.24 4.77
CA THR A 6 -21.21 11.25 5.56
C THR A 6 -20.64 12.37 4.69
N TYR A 7 -20.09 12.02 3.52
CA TYR A 7 -19.42 12.99 2.65
C TYR A 7 -20.19 13.29 1.36
N GLY A 8 -21.43 12.84 1.27
CA GLY A 8 -22.26 13.09 0.08
C GLY A 8 -21.74 12.43 -1.18
N LEU A 9 -21.13 11.25 -1.06
CA LEU A 9 -20.53 10.55 -2.17
C LEU A 9 -21.48 9.51 -2.74
N ARG A 10 -21.42 9.34 -4.06
CA ARG A 10 -22.20 8.33 -4.74
C ARG A 10 -21.57 6.95 -4.52
N ARG A 11 -22.41 5.95 -4.27
CA ARG A 11 -21.95 4.57 -4.26
C ARG A 11 -21.61 4.11 -5.66
N VAL A 12 -20.49 3.40 -5.80
CA VAL A 12 -20.03 2.89 -7.10
C VAL A 12 -19.91 1.38 -7.04
N ILE A 13 -20.48 0.72 -8.04
CA ILE A 13 -20.27 -0.72 -8.26
C ILE A 13 -19.27 -0.81 -9.42
N ASN A 14 -18.02 -1.15 -9.09
CA ASN A 14 -16.94 -1.19 -10.06
C ASN A 14 -16.84 -2.57 -10.70
N ALA A 15 -17.19 -2.67 -11.96
CA ALA A 15 -17.06 -3.90 -12.75
C ALA A 15 -15.84 -3.86 -13.70
N CYS A 16 -15.04 -2.80 -13.65
CA CYS A 16 -13.89 -2.62 -14.54
C CYS A 16 -12.57 -3.12 -13.96
N GLY A 17 -12.56 -3.54 -12.68
CA GLY A 17 -11.34 -3.90 -11.98
C GLY A 17 -10.61 -2.68 -11.43
N LYS A 18 -9.28 -2.74 -11.37
CA LYS A 18 -8.46 -1.64 -10.82
C LYS A 18 -8.55 -0.42 -11.73
N MET A 19 -8.89 0.73 -11.13
CA MET A 19 -9.09 1.97 -11.87
C MET A 19 -8.76 3.16 -10.99
N THR A 20 -7.76 3.94 -11.38
CA THR A 20 -7.28 5.09 -10.59
C THR A 20 -8.40 6.08 -10.27
N LYS A 21 -9.25 6.37 -11.22
CA LYS A 21 -10.39 7.28 -11.06
C LYS A 21 -11.38 6.80 -10.00
N LEU A 22 -11.41 5.50 -9.73
CA LEU A 22 -12.27 4.88 -8.73
C LEU A 22 -11.46 4.38 -7.51
N SER A 23 -10.43 5.11 -7.13
CA SER A 23 -9.54 4.84 -5.98
C SER A 23 -8.58 3.67 -6.16
N GLY A 24 -8.45 3.15 -7.38
CA GLY A 24 -7.52 2.08 -7.69
C GLY A 24 -8.06 0.70 -7.35
N ALA A 25 -7.75 0.19 -6.17
CA ALA A 25 -8.13 -1.14 -5.71
C ALA A 25 -8.62 -1.11 -4.28
N ILE A 26 -9.41 -2.12 -3.92
CA ILE A 26 -9.86 -2.31 -2.54
C ILE A 26 -8.82 -3.15 -1.81
N VAL A 27 -8.46 -2.71 -0.62
CA VAL A 27 -7.51 -3.40 0.26
C VAL A 27 -8.23 -4.58 0.94
N LEU A 28 -7.54 -5.72 1.05
CA LEU A 28 -8.07 -6.88 1.75
C LEU A 28 -8.32 -6.53 3.23
N PRO A 29 -9.39 -7.10 3.86
CA PRO A 29 -9.72 -6.77 5.24
C PRO A 29 -8.56 -6.98 6.23
N GLU A 30 -7.83 -8.07 6.12
CA GLU A 30 -6.71 -8.37 7.01
C GLU A 30 -5.56 -7.38 6.85
N ILE A 31 -5.36 -6.83 5.65
CA ILE A 31 -4.37 -5.80 5.40
C ILE A 31 -4.83 -4.47 5.99
N ALA A 32 -6.10 -4.13 5.81
CA ALA A 32 -6.69 -2.93 6.38
C ALA A 32 -6.60 -2.92 7.91
N ASP A 33 -6.84 -4.07 8.55
CA ASP A 33 -6.73 -4.23 9.99
C ASP A 33 -5.29 -4.01 10.48
N THR A 34 -4.32 -4.53 9.75
CA THR A 34 -2.90 -4.33 10.06
C THR A 34 -2.50 -2.86 9.95
N VAL A 35 -2.94 -2.18 8.90
CA VAL A 35 -2.69 -0.73 8.73
C VAL A 35 -3.30 0.06 9.88
N ARG A 36 -4.55 -0.25 10.24
CA ARG A 36 -5.23 0.43 11.34
C ARG A 36 -4.48 0.25 12.66
N GLU A 37 -4.07 -0.97 12.97
CA GLU A 37 -3.30 -1.26 14.18
C GLU A 37 -1.97 -0.52 14.20
N SER A 38 -1.29 -0.41 13.07
CA SER A 38 -0.01 0.26 12.96
C SER A 38 -0.09 1.76 13.24
N LEU A 39 -1.23 2.39 13.02
CA LEU A 39 -1.41 3.83 13.24
C LEU A 39 -1.32 4.23 14.72
N ASP A 40 -1.46 3.29 15.63
CA ASP A 40 -1.38 3.55 17.07
C ASP A 40 0.05 3.43 17.62
N HIS A 41 1.04 3.17 16.77
CA HIS A 41 2.42 2.89 17.19
C HIS A 41 3.42 3.76 16.46
N PHE A 42 4.55 4.00 17.10
CA PHE A 42 5.73 4.57 16.45
C PHE A 42 6.66 3.45 16.00
N PHE A 43 7.27 3.64 14.84
CA PHE A 43 8.25 2.69 14.31
C PHE A 43 9.50 3.45 13.89
N GLU A 44 10.66 2.82 14.06
CA GLU A 44 11.88 3.30 13.41
C GLU A 44 11.77 2.95 11.93
N LEU A 45 11.75 3.96 11.06
CA LEU A 45 11.53 3.75 9.63
C LEU A 45 12.61 2.90 8.98
N ASP A 46 13.87 3.05 9.41
CA ASP A 46 14.96 2.25 8.87
C ASP A 46 14.75 0.76 9.17
N ALA A 47 14.36 0.44 10.40
CA ALA A 47 14.07 -0.93 10.80
C ALA A 47 12.85 -1.49 10.08
N LEU A 48 11.81 -0.68 9.92
CA LEU A 48 10.60 -1.08 9.20
C LEU A 48 10.89 -1.36 7.72
N GLN A 49 11.68 -0.51 7.09
CA GLN A 49 12.07 -0.69 5.68
C GLN A 49 12.92 -1.96 5.51
N ALA A 50 13.83 -2.22 6.43
CA ALA A 50 14.65 -3.44 6.43
C ALA A 50 13.77 -4.70 6.57
N ALA A 51 12.80 -4.68 7.48
CA ALA A 51 11.87 -5.80 7.68
C ALA A 51 11.02 -6.03 6.41
N ALA A 52 10.52 -4.98 5.79
CA ALA A 52 9.76 -5.07 4.55
C ALA A 52 10.62 -5.61 3.41
N GLY A 53 11.87 -5.18 3.32
CA GLY A 53 12.83 -5.67 2.34
C GLY A 53 13.07 -7.18 2.44
N GLU A 54 13.17 -7.71 3.66
CA GLU A 54 13.30 -9.16 3.88
C GLU A 54 12.09 -9.94 3.38
N VAL A 55 10.90 -9.42 3.58
CA VAL A 55 9.67 -10.05 3.07
C VAL A 55 9.68 -10.09 1.55
N ILE A 56 10.09 -9.00 0.91
CA ILE A 56 10.19 -8.92 -0.55
C ILE A 56 11.21 -9.93 -1.09
N VAL A 57 12.37 -10.01 -0.47
CA VAL A 57 13.43 -10.97 -0.85
C VAL A 57 12.92 -12.40 -0.77
N ARG A 58 12.25 -12.76 0.32
CA ARG A 58 11.68 -14.11 0.47
C ARG A 58 10.61 -14.43 -0.56
N ALA A 59 9.79 -13.44 -0.90
CA ALA A 59 8.69 -13.63 -1.84
C ALA A 59 9.14 -13.70 -3.30
N THR A 60 10.20 -12.97 -3.67
CA THR A 60 10.64 -12.80 -5.05
C THR A 60 11.94 -13.49 -5.40
N GLY A 61 12.78 -13.81 -4.41
CA GLY A 61 14.13 -14.34 -4.64
C GLY A 61 15.13 -13.26 -5.07
N ALA A 62 14.77 -11.98 -5.00
CA ALA A 62 15.69 -10.88 -5.31
C ALA A 62 16.78 -10.74 -4.26
N GLU A 63 17.87 -10.04 -4.58
CA GLU A 63 18.97 -9.79 -3.64
C GLU A 63 18.59 -8.84 -2.53
N SER A 64 17.75 -7.85 -2.84
CA SER A 64 17.24 -6.88 -1.87
C SER A 64 15.90 -6.33 -2.33
N GLY A 65 15.25 -5.60 -1.46
CA GLY A 65 13.96 -4.98 -1.77
C GLY A 65 13.73 -3.75 -0.91
N CYS A 66 12.92 -2.84 -1.40
CA CYS A 66 12.48 -1.68 -0.64
C CYS A 66 11.06 -1.30 -1.00
N VAL A 67 10.39 -0.64 -0.07
CA VAL A 67 9.04 -0.12 -0.27
C VAL A 67 9.12 1.34 -0.69
N THR A 68 8.35 1.71 -1.69
CA THR A 68 8.27 3.09 -2.19
C THR A 68 6.82 3.57 -2.16
N ALA A 69 6.63 4.87 -2.33
CA ALA A 69 5.29 5.47 -2.31
C ALA A 69 4.41 5.01 -3.48
N CYS A 70 5.02 4.72 -4.63
CA CYS A 70 4.29 4.27 -5.83
C CYS A 70 5.27 3.69 -6.85
N THR A 71 4.74 3.11 -7.91
CA THR A 71 5.55 2.53 -9.00
C THR A 71 6.48 3.57 -9.64
N SER A 72 6.00 4.79 -9.86
CA SER A 72 6.83 5.86 -10.42
C SER A 72 8.05 6.16 -9.56
N SER A 73 7.89 6.22 -8.24
CA SER A 73 8.99 6.39 -7.29
C SER A 73 9.95 5.20 -7.35
N GLY A 74 9.43 3.98 -7.46
CA GLY A 74 10.23 2.77 -7.57
C GLY A 74 11.11 2.79 -8.82
N ILE A 75 10.55 3.16 -9.96
CA ILE A 75 11.29 3.26 -11.22
C ILE A 75 12.37 4.34 -11.10
N THR A 76 12.03 5.50 -10.57
CA THR A 76 12.98 6.60 -10.40
C THR A 76 14.17 6.19 -9.53
N LEU A 77 13.91 5.56 -8.38
CA LEU A 77 14.97 5.11 -7.49
C LEU A 77 15.83 4.00 -8.12
N SER A 78 15.23 3.11 -8.90
CA SER A 78 15.96 2.05 -9.60
C SER A 78 16.93 2.62 -10.63
N VAL A 79 16.54 3.67 -11.33
CA VAL A 79 17.40 4.34 -12.32
C VAL A 79 18.49 5.15 -11.64
N ALA A 80 18.18 5.78 -10.50
CA ALA A 80 19.13 6.60 -9.75
C ALA A 80 20.19 5.79 -8.99
N ALA A 81 19.91 4.54 -8.75
CA ALA A 81 20.82 3.67 -8.00
C ALA A 81 22.09 3.32 -8.79
#